data_d39da92ce366b3102597d40506a55e1a
#
_entry.id   d39da92ce366b3102597d40506a55e1a
#
_cell.length_a   1.000
_cell.length_b   1.000
_cell.length_c   1.000
_cell.angle_alpha   90.00
_cell.angle_beta   90.00
_cell.angle_gamma   90.00
#
_symmetry.space_group_name_H-M   'P 1'
#
loop_
_entity.id
_entity.type
_entity.pdbx_description
1 polymer ?
#
loop_
_entity_poly.entity_id
_entity_poly.type
_entity_poly.pdbx_seq_one_letter_code
_entity_poly.pdbx_strand_id
1 'polypeptide(L)'
;MKMKNVSRLLAMFLLLNAVCLIAFAQKPAKWTAPDKYKTMKNPNAADVSTGKDLFAKHCKSCHGKDGLGDGPKAATLGVSCGDFTSKEFQSQTDGEIFYKMTTGRDKMPAFGKTITEDNDRWAIVSYLRKLK
;
A
#
# COMPACT_ATOMS: atom_id res chain seq x y z
N MET A 1 42.70 35.04 17.53
CA MET A 1 42.49 33.58 17.57
C MET A 1 41.05 33.13 17.80
N LYS A 2 40.13 33.97 18.24
CA LYS A 2 38.70 33.62 18.53
C LYS A 2 37.80 33.56 17.31
N MET A 3 38.00 34.35 16.27
CA MET A 3 37.13 34.43 15.09
C MET A 3 37.10 33.17 14.21
N LYS A 4 38.26 32.49 14.06
CA LYS A 4 38.34 31.26 13.23
C LYS A 4 37.54 30.08 13.82
N ASN A 5 37.40 30.05 15.16
CA ASN A 5 36.63 28.97 15.82
C ASN A 5 35.13 29.19 15.71
N VAL A 6 34.66 30.45 15.74
CA VAL A 6 33.22 30.80 15.53
C VAL A 6 32.78 30.43 14.13
N SER A 7 33.59 30.73 13.11
CA SER A 7 33.29 30.35 11.72
C SER A 7 33.20 28.84 11.50
N ARG A 8 34.07 28.05 12.15
CA ARG A 8 34.06 26.57 12.10
C ARG A 8 32.80 25.98 12.77
N LEU A 9 32.41 26.56 13.93
CA LEU A 9 31.22 26.15 14.66
C LEU A 9 29.95 26.47 13.85
N LEU A 10 29.89 27.64 13.21
CA LEU A 10 28.78 28.01 12.33
C LEU A 10 28.64 27.10 11.11
N ALA A 11 29.77 26.77 10.48
CA ALA A 11 29.79 25.85 9.33
C ALA A 11 29.36 24.43 9.73
N MET A 12 29.79 23.92 10.90
CA MET A 12 29.34 22.62 11.41
C MET A 12 27.84 22.61 11.74
N PHE A 13 27.31 23.72 12.29
CA PHE A 13 25.90 23.83 12.61
C PHE A 13 25.02 23.88 11.34
N LEU A 14 25.48 24.56 10.29
CA LEU A 14 24.79 24.60 9.00
C LEU A 14 24.81 23.23 8.28
N LEU A 15 25.94 22.50 8.36
CA LEU A 15 26.05 21.15 7.81
C LEU A 15 25.15 20.15 8.55
N LEU A 16 25.06 20.25 9.88
CA LEU A 16 24.22 19.37 10.69
C LEU A 16 22.73 19.59 10.38
N ASN A 17 22.31 20.85 10.17
CA ASN A 17 20.93 21.16 9.78
C ASN A 17 20.61 20.71 8.35
N ALA A 18 21.55 20.80 7.41
CA ALA A 18 21.38 20.32 6.04
C ALA A 18 21.17 18.80 5.99
N VAL A 19 21.91 18.03 6.80
CA VAL A 19 21.76 16.57 6.90
C VAL A 19 20.40 16.20 7.51
N CYS A 20 19.92 16.95 8.50
CA CYS A 20 18.62 16.69 9.11
C CYS A 20 17.46 16.92 8.15
N LEU A 21 17.54 17.93 7.27
CA LEU A 21 16.51 18.22 6.27
C LEU A 21 16.39 17.16 5.17
N ILE A 22 17.50 16.48 4.82
CA ILE A 22 17.50 15.41 3.81
C ILE A 22 16.81 14.15 4.34
N ALA A 23 16.88 13.86 5.63
CA ALA A 23 16.27 12.68 6.23
C ALA A 23 14.73 12.68 6.18
N PHE A 24 14.08 13.84 6.08
CA PHE A 24 12.61 13.95 6.03
C PHE A 24 12.00 13.85 4.63
N ALA A 25 12.82 13.78 3.57
CA ALA A 25 12.33 13.81 2.18
C ALA A 25 12.23 12.43 1.51
N GLN A 26 12.47 11.35 2.24
CA GLN A 26 12.38 10.00 1.65
C GLN A 26 10.91 9.59 1.52
N LYS A 27 10.37 9.67 0.29
CA LYS A 27 9.09 9.02 -0.01
C LYS A 27 9.20 7.53 0.27
N PRO A 28 8.18 6.93 0.91
CA PRO A 28 8.18 5.49 1.13
C PRO A 28 8.38 4.76 -0.20
N ALA A 29 9.22 3.72 -0.19
CA ALA A 29 9.51 2.94 -1.39
C ALA A 29 8.21 2.43 -2.02
N LYS A 30 8.06 2.65 -3.33
CA LYS A 30 6.87 2.19 -4.07
C LYS A 30 6.75 0.68 -3.94
N TRP A 31 5.58 0.21 -3.55
CA TRP A 31 5.31 -1.22 -3.48
C TRP A 31 5.09 -1.78 -4.88
N THR A 32 6.08 -2.46 -5.44
CA THR A 32 6.05 -3.05 -6.78
C THR A 32 5.89 -4.57 -6.69
N ALA A 33 5.11 -5.14 -7.60
CA ALA A 33 5.05 -6.58 -7.78
C ALA A 33 6.18 -7.05 -8.72
N PRO A 34 6.69 -8.30 -8.57
CA PRO A 34 7.60 -8.91 -9.53
C PRO A 34 6.97 -8.98 -10.93
N ASP A 35 7.80 -8.91 -11.99
CA ASP A 35 7.33 -8.80 -13.37
C ASP A 35 6.38 -9.93 -13.80
N LYS A 36 6.59 -11.13 -13.30
CA LYS A 36 5.69 -12.27 -13.58
C LYS A 36 4.23 -11.99 -13.20
N TYR A 37 3.98 -11.18 -12.16
CA TYR A 37 2.62 -10.82 -11.75
C TYR A 37 2.01 -9.73 -12.62
N LYS A 38 2.83 -8.85 -13.20
CA LYS A 38 2.34 -7.74 -14.04
C LYS A 38 1.60 -8.23 -15.29
N THR A 39 1.95 -9.41 -15.77
CA THR A 39 1.33 -10.03 -16.97
C THR A 39 0.22 -11.02 -16.64
N MET A 40 0.03 -11.37 -15.35
CA MET A 40 -1.05 -12.27 -14.93
C MET A 40 -2.40 -11.62 -15.14
N LYS A 41 -3.31 -12.38 -15.74
CA LYS A 41 -4.70 -11.99 -15.92
C LYS A 41 -5.58 -12.69 -14.90
N ASN A 42 -6.62 -12.00 -14.46
CA ASN A 42 -7.59 -12.58 -13.55
C ASN A 42 -8.42 -13.67 -14.27
N PRO A 43 -8.29 -14.95 -13.88
CA PRO A 43 -9.08 -16.03 -14.46
C PRO A 43 -10.55 -16.01 -13.98
N ASN A 44 -10.85 -15.24 -12.93
CA ASN A 44 -12.14 -15.23 -12.24
C ASN A 44 -12.81 -13.84 -12.29
N ALA A 45 -12.65 -13.13 -13.39
CA ALA A 45 -13.10 -11.74 -13.54
C ALA A 45 -14.62 -11.54 -13.40
N ALA A 46 -15.42 -12.58 -13.61
CA ALA A 46 -16.88 -12.53 -13.49
C ALA A 46 -17.40 -12.68 -12.05
N ASP A 47 -16.61 -13.26 -11.15
CA ASP A 47 -17.05 -13.56 -9.77
C ASP A 47 -16.88 -12.36 -8.82
N VAL A 48 -17.70 -11.35 -9.06
CA VAL A 48 -17.72 -10.13 -8.22
C VAL A 48 -18.44 -10.36 -6.89
N SER A 49 -19.40 -11.27 -6.85
CA SER A 49 -20.21 -11.55 -5.65
C SER A 49 -19.39 -12.16 -4.54
N THR A 50 -18.70 -13.27 -4.83
CA THR A 50 -17.77 -13.91 -3.87
C THR A 50 -16.70 -12.92 -3.42
N GLY A 51 -16.15 -12.13 -4.35
CA GLY A 51 -15.16 -11.11 -4.03
C GLY A 51 -15.67 -10.06 -3.05
N LYS A 52 -16.93 -9.61 -3.18
CA LYS A 52 -17.58 -8.67 -2.27
C LYS A 52 -17.71 -9.23 -0.86
N ASP A 53 -18.13 -10.48 -0.75
CA ASP A 53 -18.32 -11.13 0.56
C ASP A 53 -16.99 -11.33 1.27
N LEU A 54 -15.97 -11.78 0.55
CA LEU A 54 -14.62 -11.95 1.07
C LEU A 54 -13.97 -10.61 1.45
N PHE A 55 -14.17 -9.56 0.67
CA PHE A 55 -13.74 -8.20 1.00
C PHE A 55 -14.40 -7.70 2.29
N ALA A 56 -15.70 -7.89 2.43
CA ALA A 56 -16.43 -7.51 3.65
C ALA A 56 -15.89 -8.23 4.88
N LYS A 57 -15.53 -9.50 4.75
CA LYS A 57 -15.01 -10.33 5.84
C LYS A 57 -13.57 -10.00 6.23
N HIS A 58 -12.69 -9.76 5.26
CA HIS A 58 -11.24 -9.72 5.48
C HIS A 58 -10.60 -8.34 5.31
N CYS A 59 -11.20 -7.44 4.53
CA CYS A 59 -10.55 -6.21 4.09
C CYS A 59 -11.20 -4.94 4.65
N LYS A 60 -12.54 -4.93 4.77
CA LYS A 60 -13.36 -3.77 5.13
C LYS A 60 -12.92 -3.09 6.44
N SER A 61 -12.42 -3.85 7.42
CA SER A 61 -12.05 -3.28 8.72
C SER A 61 -10.94 -2.22 8.64
N CYS A 62 -10.06 -2.33 7.63
CA CYS A 62 -8.98 -1.39 7.38
C CYS A 62 -9.28 -0.51 6.14
N HIS A 63 -9.77 -1.11 5.06
CA HIS A 63 -9.95 -0.41 3.80
C HIS A 63 -11.29 0.32 3.65
N GLY A 64 -12.21 0.18 4.62
CA GLY A 64 -13.52 0.78 4.54
C GLY A 64 -14.53 0.01 3.69
N LYS A 65 -15.81 0.33 3.82
CA LYS A 65 -16.89 -0.33 3.10
C LYS A 65 -16.76 -0.11 1.58
N ASP A 66 -16.36 1.08 1.20
CA ASP A 66 -16.27 1.54 -0.18
C ASP A 66 -14.83 1.56 -0.71
N GLY A 67 -13.87 1.04 0.09
CA GLY A 67 -12.48 0.92 -0.30
C GLY A 67 -11.67 2.22 -0.26
N LEU A 68 -12.16 3.23 0.48
CA LEU A 68 -11.52 4.55 0.60
C LEU A 68 -10.35 4.60 1.60
N GLY A 69 -10.05 3.49 2.26
CA GLY A 69 -8.99 3.43 3.28
C GLY A 69 -9.42 3.99 4.65
N ASP A 70 -10.71 4.18 4.86
CA ASP A 70 -11.37 4.80 6.01
C ASP A 70 -12.02 3.80 6.97
N GLY A 71 -11.59 2.55 6.92
CA GLY A 71 -12.11 1.51 7.82
C GLY A 71 -11.82 1.82 9.28
N PRO A 72 -12.64 1.28 10.23
CA PRO A 72 -12.55 1.60 11.66
C PRO A 72 -11.17 1.32 12.27
N LYS A 73 -10.39 0.41 11.69
CA LYS A 73 -9.00 0.14 12.13
C LYS A 73 -7.96 1.08 11.50
N ALA A 74 -8.28 1.77 10.40
CA ALA A 74 -7.32 2.59 9.68
C ALA A 74 -6.65 3.65 10.57
N ALA A 75 -7.42 4.35 11.39
CA ALA A 75 -6.92 5.41 12.28
C ALA A 75 -5.88 4.92 13.30
N THR A 76 -5.90 3.63 13.66
CA THR A 76 -4.98 3.05 14.67
C THR A 76 -3.71 2.46 14.07
N LEU A 77 -3.63 2.34 12.74
CA LEU A 77 -2.50 1.69 12.08
C LEU A 77 -1.29 2.61 11.89
N GLY A 78 -1.48 3.92 11.91
CA GLY A 78 -0.43 4.91 11.65
C GLY A 78 0.09 4.91 10.20
N VAL A 79 -0.63 4.24 9.29
CA VAL A 79 -0.33 4.18 7.85
C VAL A 79 -1.63 4.33 7.06
N SER A 80 -1.53 4.87 5.83
CA SER A 80 -2.68 4.92 4.93
C SER A 80 -3.05 3.52 4.45
N CYS A 81 -4.34 3.18 4.54
CA CYS A 81 -4.87 1.93 3.96
C CYS A 81 -5.13 2.02 2.45
N GLY A 82 -4.86 3.18 1.85
CA GLY A 82 -5.03 3.42 0.41
C GLY A 82 -6.50 3.57 0.00
N ASP A 83 -6.70 4.25 -1.12
CA ASP A 83 -8.00 4.45 -1.76
C ASP A 83 -8.07 3.59 -3.03
N PHE A 84 -8.92 2.57 -3.00
CA PHE A 84 -9.11 1.64 -4.12
C PHE A 84 -9.89 2.24 -5.28
N THR A 85 -10.58 3.36 -5.07
CA THR A 85 -11.29 4.09 -6.13
C THR A 85 -10.35 4.99 -6.93
N SER A 86 -9.15 5.26 -6.39
CA SER A 86 -8.18 6.18 -6.98
C SER A 86 -7.67 5.72 -8.34
N LYS A 87 -7.37 6.68 -9.21
CA LYS A 87 -6.76 6.40 -10.51
C LYS A 87 -5.42 5.68 -10.38
N GLU A 88 -4.65 5.98 -9.34
CA GLU A 88 -3.38 5.32 -9.06
C GLU A 88 -3.59 3.83 -8.76
N PHE A 89 -4.56 3.48 -7.92
CA PHE A 89 -4.87 2.08 -7.63
C PHE A 89 -5.40 1.36 -8.87
N GLN A 90 -6.37 1.95 -9.57
CA GLN A 90 -7.03 1.32 -10.72
C GLN A 90 -6.12 1.16 -11.95
N SER A 91 -4.99 1.88 -12.02
CA SER A 91 -3.98 1.71 -13.08
C SER A 91 -3.05 0.51 -12.90
N GLN A 92 -3.04 -0.11 -11.72
CA GLN A 92 -2.28 -1.35 -11.49
C GLN A 92 -2.89 -2.51 -12.28
N THR A 93 -2.09 -3.51 -12.66
CA THR A 93 -2.61 -4.73 -13.26
C THR A 93 -3.31 -5.61 -12.22
N ASP A 94 -4.19 -6.52 -12.66
CA ASP A 94 -4.86 -7.46 -11.75
C ASP A 94 -3.87 -8.33 -10.98
N GLY A 95 -2.81 -8.76 -11.66
CA GLY A 95 -1.77 -9.55 -11.03
C GLY A 95 -0.95 -8.77 -9.99
N GLU A 96 -0.74 -7.46 -10.18
CA GLU A 96 -0.09 -6.62 -9.15
C GLU A 96 -0.95 -6.52 -7.90
N ILE A 97 -2.27 -6.35 -8.05
CA ILE A 97 -3.21 -6.30 -6.93
C ILE A 97 -3.26 -7.66 -6.22
N PHE A 98 -3.36 -8.75 -7.00
CA PHE A 98 -3.33 -10.12 -6.48
C PHE A 98 -2.06 -10.40 -5.67
N TYR A 99 -0.89 -10.04 -6.21
CA TYR A 99 0.40 -10.22 -5.53
C TYR A 99 0.43 -9.48 -4.19
N LYS A 100 0.08 -8.19 -4.19
CA LYS A 100 0.12 -7.35 -3.00
C LYS A 100 -0.80 -7.87 -1.90
N MET A 101 -2.00 -8.28 -2.24
CA MET A 101 -2.94 -8.89 -1.30
C MET A 101 -2.41 -10.24 -0.78
N THR A 102 -1.87 -11.08 -1.65
CA THR A 102 -1.37 -12.41 -1.30
C THR A 102 -0.18 -12.34 -0.34
N THR A 103 0.77 -11.43 -0.60
CA THR A 103 2.03 -11.33 0.16
C THR A 103 1.97 -10.41 1.36
N GLY A 104 1.08 -9.41 1.35
CA GLY A 104 1.02 -8.38 2.36
C GLY A 104 2.27 -7.49 2.40
N ARG A 105 2.24 -6.45 3.22
CA ARG A 105 3.39 -5.61 3.54
C ARG A 105 3.11 -4.79 4.81
N ASP A 106 4.09 -4.62 5.67
CA ASP A 106 4.03 -3.81 6.89
C ASP A 106 2.80 -4.17 7.76
N LYS A 107 1.81 -3.30 7.83
CA LYS A 107 0.56 -3.51 8.60
C LYS A 107 -0.49 -4.33 7.83
N MET A 108 -0.33 -4.51 6.53
CA MET A 108 -1.23 -5.33 5.74
C MET A 108 -0.82 -6.80 5.80
N PRO A 109 -1.67 -7.70 6.34
CA PRO A 109 -1.33 -9.11 6.45
C PRO A 109 -1.23 -9.80 5.09
N ALA A 110 -0.48 -10.91 5.05
CA ALA A 110 -0.39 -11.78 3.89
C ALA A 110 -1.63 -12.68 3.78
N PHE A 111 -2.59 -12.31 2.94
CA PHE A 111 -3.84 -13.07 2.83
C PHE A 111 -3.70 -14.42 2.12
N GLY A 112 -2.59 -14.70 1.45
CA GLY A 112 -2.31 -16.03 0.91
C GLY A 112 -2.32 -17.15 1.96
N LYS A 113 -2.16 -16.81 3.25
CA LYS A 113 -2.23 -17.78 4.37
C LYS A 113 -3.64 -17.94 4.93
N THR A 114 -4.49 -16.95 4.79
CA THR A 114 -5.85 -16.91 5.37
C THR A 114 -6.91 -17.26 4.33
N ILE A 115 -6.71 -16.83 3.09
CA ILE A 115 -7.54 -17.13 1.93
C ILE A 115 -6.68 -18.01 1.03
N THR A 116 -6.70 -19.31 1.25
CA THR A 116 -5.77 -20.27 0.62
C THR A 116 -6.04 -20.48 -0.86
N GLU A 117 -7.32 -20.41 -1.25
CA GLU A 117 -7.72 -20.62 -2.65
C GLU A 117 -7.38 -19.39 -3.51
N ASP A 118 -6.62 -19.60 -4.59
CA ASP A 118 -6.29 -18.53 -5.53
C ASP A 118 -7.53 -17.91 -6.14
N ASN A 119 -8.55 -18.70 -6.47
CA ASN A 119 -9.80 -18.22 -7.07
C ASN A 119 -10.53 -17.24 -6.17
N ASP A 120 -10.52 -17.45 -4.86
CA ASP A 120 -11.13 -16.54 -3.90
C ASP A 120 -10.41 -15.18 -3.87
N ARG A 121 -9.08 -15.21 -3.91
CA ARG A 121 -8.29 -13.97 -3.98
C ARG A 121 -8.49 -13.25 -5.31
N TRP A 122 -8.62 -13.99 -6.43
CA TRP A 122 -8.97 -13.41 -7.72
C TRP A 122 -10.37 -12.82 -7.75
N ALA A 123 -11.34 -13.44 -7.07
CA ALA A 123 -12.68 -12.87 -6.90
C ALA A 123 -12.63 -11.51 -6.17
N ILE A 124 -11.79 -11.38 -5.12
CA ILE A 124 -11.57 -10.08 -4.45
C ILE A 124 -11.04 -9.06 -5.47
N VAL A 125 -10.07 -9.39 -6.32
CA VAL A 125 -9.57 -8.48 -7.37
C VAL A 125 -10.71 -8.03 -8.28
N SER A 126 -11.59 -8.96 -8.67
CA SER A 126 -12.78 -8.64 -9.48
C SER A 126 -13.70 -7.62 -8.82
N TYR A 127 -13.93 -7.76 -7.52
CA TYR A 127 -14.72 -6.79 -6.75
C TYR A 127 -14.01 -5.43 -6.65
N LEU A 128 -12.70 -5.39 -6.37
CA LEU A 128 -11.93 -4.15 -6.28
C LEU A 128 -11.98 -3.33 -7.59
N ARG A 129 -12.12 -3.98 -8.74
CA ARG A 129 -12.33 -3.32 -10.04
C ARG A 129 -13.70 -2.65 -10.19
N LYS A 130 -14.64 -2.95 -9.32
CA LYS A 130 -15.97 -2.29 -9.30
C LYS A 130 -16.01 -1.05 -8.41
N LEU A 131 -15.00 -0.89 -7.55
CA LEU A 131 -14.83 0.30 -6.73
C LEU A 131 -14.22 1.42 -7.60
N LYS A 132 -15.03 2.32 -8.13
CA LYS A 132 -14.61 3.42 -9.01
C LYS A 132 -15.33 4.70 -8.61
#